data_6e36425f843dba31067aefe2695d3391
#
_entry.id   6e36425f843dba31067aefe2695d3391
#
_cell.length_a   1.000
_cell.length_b   1.000
_cell.length_c   1.000
_cell.angle_alpha   90.00
_cell.angle_beta   90.00
_cell.angle_gamma   90.00
#
_symmetry.space_group_name_H-M   'P 1'
#
loop_
_entity.id
_entity.type
_entity.pdbx_description
1 polymer ?
#
loop_
_entity_poly.entity_id
_entity_poly.type
_entity_poly.pdbx_seq_one_letter_code
_entity_poly.pdbx_strand_id
1 'polypeptide(L)'
;KDEQAESHSLKTILSFCHALFSGLAEDVKQWLVEVHQFRIEAVAGSPGLPTPEGMHRDGVDYVLVLLIKRQNIASGTTMIGSLDGSLSSSFTLIEAFDAALVDDARVYHGVTAVEPLIADLPAYRDVLVVTFRKA
;
A
#
# COMPACT_ATOMS: atom_id res chain seq x y z
N LYS A 1 -8.57 -19.11 11.55
CA LYS A 1 -8.85 -17.91 10.81
C LYS A 1 -10.17 -18.04 10.06
N ASP A 2 -11.02 -17.05 10.13
CA ASP A 2 -12.35 -17.10 9.53
C ASP A 2 -12.29 -16.62 8.07
N GLU A 3 -12.33 -17.55 7.13
CA GLU A 3 -12.31 -17.25 5.70
C GLU A 3 -13.52 -16.41 5.25
N GLN A 4 -14.67 -16.58 5.88
CA GLN A 4 -15.86 -15.81 5.55
C GLN A 4 -15.70 -14.34 5.97
N ALA A 5 -15.12 -14.07 7.14
CA ALA A 5 -14.85 -12.71 7.59
C ALA A 5 -13.81 -12.04 6.70
N GLU A 6 -12.75 -12.75 6.30
CA GLU A 6 -11.75 -12.23 5.38
C GLU A 6 -12.35 -11.91 4.01
N SER A 7 -13.17 -12.81 3.47
CA SER A 7 -13.86 -12.60 2.20
C SER A 7 -14.82 -11.40 2.27
N HIS A 8 -15.53 -11.25 3.38
CA HIS A 8 -16.42 -10.10 3.58
C HIS A 8 -15.64 -8.79 3.67
N SER A 9 -14.52 -8.78 4.40
CA SER A 9 -13.66 -7.60 4.52
C SER A 9 -13.09 -7.22 3.15
N LEU A 10 -12.63 -8.19 2.38
CA LEU A 10 -12.12 -7.93 1.03
C LEU A 10 -13.21 -7.36 0.12
N LYS A 11 -14.41 -7.91 0.15
CA LYS A 11 -15.54 -7.38 -0.62
C LYS A 11 -15.86 -5.93 -0.25
N THR A 12 -15.83 -5.61 1.03
CA THR A 12 -16.04 -4.25 1.52
C THR A 12 -14.98 -3.29 1.00
N ILE A 13 -13.71 -3.70 1.07
CA ILE A 13 -12.58 -2.92 0.56
C ILE A 13 -12.72 -2.68 -0.94
N LEU A 14 -13.01 -3.72 -1.71
CA LEU A 14 -13.19 -3.60 -3.16
C LEU A 14 -14.37 -2.71 -3.54
N SER A 15 -15.48 -2.82 -2.82
CA SER A 15 -16.65 -1.98 -3.04
C SER A 15 -16.36 -0.52 -2.76
N PHE A 16 -15.62 -0.24 -1.69
CA PHE A 16 -15.18 1.12 -1.36
C PHE A 16 -14.30 1.69 -2.46
N CYS A 17 -13.27 0.94 -2.88
CA CYS A 17 -12.38 1.37 -3.95
C CYS A 17 -13.12 1.61 -5.26
N HIS A 18 -14.02 0.69 -5.62
CA HIS A 18 -14.81 0.82 -6.85
C HIS A 18 -15.65 2.09 -6.84
N ALA A 19 -16.33 2.37 -5.73
CA ALA A 19 -17.15 3.57 -5.60
C ALA A 19 -16.30 4.84 -5.69
N LEU A 20 -15.18 4.86 -4.96
CA LEU A 20 -14.30 6.03 -4.93
C LEU A 20 -13.67 6.29 -6.29
N PHE A 21 -13.03 5.28 -6.88
CA PHE A 21 -12.30 5.46 -8.14
C PHE A 21 -13.25 5.70 -9.32
N SER A 22 -14.40 5.06 -9.32
CA SER A 22 -15.43 5.33 -10.34
C SER A 22 -15.99 6.75 -10.24
N GLY A 23 -16.08 7.28 -9.00
CA GLY A 23 -16.46 8.67 -8.79
C GLY A 23 -15.42 9.67 -9.29
N LEU A 24 -14.13 9.30 -9.22
CA LEU A 24 -13.03 10.11 -9.70
C LEU A 24 -12.82 10.02 -11.22
N ALA A 25 -13.29 8.96 -11.84
CA ALA A 25 -13.14 8.70 -13.27
C ALA A 25 -14.47 8.22 -13.86
N GLU A 26 -15.42 9.14 -13.97
CA GLU A 26 -16.82 8.87 -14.34
C GLU A 26 -16.97 8.27 -15.75
N ASP A 27 -16.02 8.52 -16.63
CA ASP A 27 -16.01 8.00 -17.99
C ASP A 27 -15.60 6.53 -18.08
N VAL A 28 -15.04 5.97 -17.01
CA VAL A 28 -14.58 4.59 -17.00
C VAL A 28 -15.72 3.65 -16.68
N LYS A 29 -15.95 2.66 -17.56
CA LYS A 29 -17.05 1.69 -17.43
C LYS A 29 -16.58 0.38 -16.81
N GLN A 30 -15.32 0.02 -17.00
CA GLN A 30 -14.77 -1.23 -16.49
C GLN A 30 -13.37 -1.01 -15.94
N TRP A 31 -13.04 -1.79 -14.93
CA TRP A 31 -11.73 -1.78 -14.29
C TRP A 31 -11.08 -3.15 -14.32
N LEU A 32 -9.79 -3.19 -14.58
CA LEU A 32 -8.96 -4.35 -14.28
C LEU A 32 -8.44 -4.16 -12.86
N VAL A 33 -8.79 -5.08 -11.99
CA VAL A 33 -8.46 -4.99 -10.57
C VAL A 33 -7.53 -6.14 -10.21
N GLU A 34 -6.39 -5.81 -9.58
CA GLU A 34 -5.49 -6.80 -9.03
C GLU A 34 -5.40 -6.60 -7.53
N VAL A 35 -5.34 -7.72 -6.80
CA VAL A 35 -5.24 -7.73 -5.34
C VAL A 35 -3.99 -8.52 -4.97
N HIS A 36 -3.09 -7.89 -4.23
CA HIS A 36 -1.87 -8.51 -3.74
C HIS A 36 -1.76 -8.35 -2.24
N GLN A 37 -1.22 -9.36 -1.60
CA GLN A 37 -0.91 -9.30 -0.17
C GLN A 37 0.59 -9.50 -0.01
N PHE A 38 1.25 -8.58 0.69
CA PHE A 38 2.70 -8.61 0.87
C PHE A 38 3.06 -8.65 2.35
N ARG A 39 4.05 -9.48 2.68
CA ARG A 39 4.75 -9.41 3.95
C ARG A 39 6.19 -9.01 3.69
N ILE A 40 6.61 -7.91 4.28
CA ILE A 40 8.00 -7.45 4.27
C ILE A 40 8.58 -7.73 5.64
N GLU A 41 9.57 -8.61 5.69
CA GLU A 41 10.25 -8.99 6.91
C GLU A 41 11.56 -8.21 7.05
N ALA A 42 11.92 -7.91 8.30
CA ALA A 42 13.19 -7.29 8.62
C ALA A 42 13.88 -8.08 9.72
N VAL A 43 15.20 -8.16 9.65
CA VAL A 43 16.04 -8.70 10.72
C VAL A 43 17.14 -7.70 11.02
N ALA A 44 17.74 -7.82 12.20
CA ALA A 44 18.86 -6.94 12.58
C ALA A 44 19.99 -7.04 11.56
N GLY A 45 20.42 -5.90 11.05
CA GLY A 45 21.46 -5.83 10.01
C GLY A 45 20.99 -6.11 8.58
N SER A 46 19.71 -6.44 8.40
CA SER A 46 19.12 -6.68 7.08
C SER A 46 17.73 -6.06 7.01
N PRO A 47 17.64 -4.76 6.69
CA PRO A 47 16.34 -4.06 6.61
C PRO A 47 15.41 -4.70 5.58
N GLY A 48 14.11 -4.63 5.85
CA GLY A 48 13.10 -4.98 4.87
C GLY A 48 12.86 -3.81 3.91
N LEU A 49 12.71 -4.12 2.63
CA LEU A 49 12.53 -3.10 1.58
C LEU A 49 11.13 -3.23 0.98
N PRO A 50 10.13 -2.46 1.48
CA PRO A 50 8.77 -2.51 0.92
C PRO A 50 8.71 -2.11 -0.56
N THR A 51 9.53 -1.15 -0.96
CA THR A 51 9.67 -0.73 -2.36
C THR A 51 11.15 -0.72 -2.74
N PRO A 52 11.71 -1.90 -3.12
CA PRO A 52 13.15 -2.01 -3.40
C PRO A 52 13.64 -1.03 -4.46
N GLU A 53 12.79 -0.68 -5.42
CA GLU A 53 13.10 0.28 -6.48
C GLU A 53 13.04 1.74 -6.01
N GLY A 54 12.60 1.99 -4.76
CA GLY A 54 12.42 3.34 -4.23
C GLY A 54 11.14 3.99 -4.71
N MET A 55 11.20 5.28 -5.06
CA MET A 55 10.04 6.03 -5.60
C MET A 55 9.72 5.53 -7.01
N HIS A 56 8.46 5.18 -7.23
CA HIS A 56 8.03 4.55 -8.48
C HIS A 56 6.56 4.83 -8.78
N ARG A 57 6.13 4.40 -9.95
CA ARG A 57 4.72 4.29 -10.34
C ARG A 57 4.47 2.83 -10.73
N ASP A 58 3.27 2.35 -10.42
CA ASP A 58 2.90 0.96 -10.74
C ASP A 58 2.41 0.80 -12.19
N GLY A 59 2.14 1.91 -12.86
CA GLY A 59 1.64 1.89 -14.23
C GLY A 59 0.15 1.59 -14.33
N VAL A 60 -0.58 1.88 -13.28
CA VAL A 60 -2.04 1.75 -13.21
C VAL A 60 -2.68 3.12 -13.03
N ASP A 61 -3.98 3.19 -12.81
CA ASP A 61 -4.66 4.46 -12.58
C ASP A 61 -4.73 4.80 -11.10
N TYR A 62 -5.18 3.87 -10.27
CA TYR A 62 -5.30 4.08 -8.83
C TYR A 62 -4.78 2.89 -8.04
N VAL A 63 -4.27 3.18 -6.85
CA VAL A 63 -3.74 2.17 -5.92
C VAL A 63 -4.29 2.44 -4.52
N LEU A 64 -4.75 1.39 -3.87
CA LEU A 64 -4.96 1.37 -2.43
C LEU A 64 -3.83 0.57 -1.80
N VAL A 65 -3.18 1.12 -0.77
CA VAL A 65 -2.27 0.38 0.10
C VAL A 65 -2.88 0.40 1.50
N LEU A 66 -3.25 -0.77 2.00
CA LEU A 66 -3.94 -0.91 3.28
C LEU A 66 -3.06 -1.71 4.23
N LEU A 67 -2.78 -1.14 5.40
CA LEU A 67 -2.00 -1.83 6.42
C LEU A 67 -2.85 -2.90 7.10
N ILE A 68 -2.37 -4.14 7.06
CA ILE A 68 -3.00 -5.25 7.78
C ILE A 68 -2.39 -5.36 9.17
N LYS A 69 -1.07 -5.39 9.24
CA LYS A 69 -0.35 -5.53 10.51
C LYS A 69 1.06 -4.95 10.41
N ARG A 70 1.46 -4.32 11.48
CA ARG A 70 2.81 -3.79 11.68
C ARG A 70 3.31 -4.32 13.03
N GLN A 71 4.43 -5.02 13.03
CA GLN A 71 4.95 -5.64 14.24
C GLN A 71 6.44 -5.42 14.37
N ASN A 72 6.85 -4.87 15.50
CA ASN A 72 8.25 -4.71 15.90
C ASN A 72 9.13 -4.03 14.85
N ILE A 73 8.58 -3.04 14.13
CA ILE A 73 9.35 -2.34 13.11
C ILE A 73 9.39 -0.84 13.37
N ALA A 74 10.51 -0.23 12.99
CA ALA A 74 10.67 1.21 12.86
C ALA A 74 10.60 1.58 11.40
N SER A 75 10.21 2.82 11.12
CA SER A 75 10.14 3.39 9.78
C SER A 75 9.04 2.75 8.91
N GLY A 76 9.30 2.49 7.64
CA GLY A 76 8.22 2.09 6.74
C GLY A 76 7.29 3.26 6.46
N THR A 77 7.88 4.44 6.21
CA THR A 77 7.14 5.68 5.93
C THR A 77 6.80 5.73 4.45
N THR A 78 5.53 5.97 4.17
CA THR A 78 5.05 6.19 2.79
C THR A 78 5.44 7.59 2.36
N MET A 79 5.97 7.70 1.16
CA MET A 79 6.40 8.95 0.56
C MET A 79 5.67 9.15 -0.76
N ILE A 80 5.12 10.34 -0.95
CA ILE A 80 4.43 10.73 -2.18
C ILE A 80 5.22 11.88 -2.80
N GLY A 81 5.57 11.73 -4.06
CA GLY A 81 6.33 12.74 -4.80
C GLY A 81 5.60 13.19 -6.05
N SER A 82 5.81 14.46 -6.40
CA SER A 82 5.32 15.01 -7.65
C SER A 82 6.11 14.44 -8.84
N LEU A 83 5.56 14.54 -10.03
CA LEU A 83 6.22 14.04 -11.23
C LEU A 83 7.53 14.76 -11.56
N ASP A 84 7.73 15.96 -11.01
CA ASP A 84 9.00 16.69 -11.14
C ASP A 84 10.10 16.20 -10.18
N GLY A 85 9.79 15.19 -9.34
CA GLY A 85 10.73 14.64 -8.38
C GLY A 85 10.72 15.26 -7.00
N SER A 86 9.96 16.34 -6.77
CA SER A 86 9.86 16.94 -5.44
C SER A 86 8.98 16.12 -4.52
N LEU A 87 9.38 16.01 -3.24
CA LEU A 87 8.56 15.36 -2.22
C LEU A 87 7.37 16.25 -1.86
N SER A 88 6.15 15.72 -1.96
CA SER A 88 4.95 16.47 -1.62
C SER A 88 4.33 16.05 -0.29
N SER A 89 4.51 14.81 0.14
CA SER A 89 3.91 14.29 1.37
C SER A 89 4.65 13.08 1.88
N SER A 90 4.63 12.88 3.19
CA SER A 90 5.09 11.64 3.81
C SER A 90 4.26 11.34 5.05
N PHE A 91 3.98 10.07 5.27
CA PHE A 91 3.22 9.60 6.43
C PHE A 91 3.50 8.11 6.65
N THR A 92 3.20 7.64 7.85
CA THR A 92 3.38 6.22 8.18
C THR A 92 2.02 5.61 8.49
N LEU A 93 1.72 4.49 7.82
CA LEU A 93 0.56 3.68 8.17
C LEU A 93 0.92 2.92 9.46
N ILE A 94 0.16 3.10 10.52
CA ILE A 94 0.50 2.60 11.87
C ILE A 94 -0.53 1.59 12.37
N GLU A 95 -1.80 1.95 12.29
CA GLU A 95 -2.89 1.13 12.78
C GLU A 95 -3.42 0.20 11.70
N ALA A 96 -3.94 -0.95 12.09
CA ALA A 96 -4.63 -1.84 11.15
C ALA A 96 -5.73 -1.05 10.41
N PHE A 97 -5.79 -1.25 9.11
CA PHE A 97 -6.70 -0.58 8.18
C PHE A 97 -6.39 0.89 7.86
N ASP A 98 -5.30 1.45 8.41
CA ASP A 98 -4.76 2.68 7.84
C ASP A 98 -4.46 2.44 6.37
N ALA A 99 -4.81 3.39 5.51
CA ALA A 99 -4.66 3.21 4.08
C ALA A 99 -4.16 4.46 3.38
N ALA A 100 -3.38 4.24 2.33
CA ALA A 100 -3.00 5.27 1.37
C ALA A 100 -3.77 5.03 0.08
N LEU A 101 -4.37 6.07 -0.46
CA LEU A 101 -5.03 6.06 -1.76
C LEU A 101 -4.21 6.93 -2.69
N VAL A 102 -3.77 6.34 -3.79
CA VAL A 102 -2.80 6.96 -4.69
C VAL A 102 -3.37 7.07 -6.09
N ASP A 103 -3.29 8.27 -6.67
CA ASP A 103 -3.51 8.48 -8.09
C ASP A 103 -2.18 8.20 -8.81
N ASP A 104 -2.00 6.98 -9.26
CA ASP A 104 -0.72 6.48 -9.77
C ASP A 104 -0.27 7.19 -11.05
N ALA A 105 -1.21 7.77 -11.80
CA ALA A 105 -0.87 8.50 -13.01
C ALA A 105 -0.26 9.88 -12.72
N ARG A 106 -0.44 10.40 -11.52
CA ARG A 106 -0.11 11.79 -11.17
C ARG A 106 1.01 11.96 -10.17
N VAL A 107 1.43 10.88 -9.51
CA VAL A 107 2.46 10.95 -8.46
C VAL A 107 3.39 9.74 -8.54
N TYR A 108 4.59 9.90 -7.98
CA TYR A 108 5.45 8.79 -7.59
C TYR A 108 5.20 8.47 -6.13
N HIS A 109 5.36 7.23 -5.75
CA HIS A 109 5.26 6.80 -4.36
C HIS A 109 6.29 5.74 -4.02
N GLY A 110 6.58 5.62 -2.73
CA GLY A 110 7.52 4.64 -2.23
C GLY A 110 7.37 4.52 -0.72
N VAL A 111 8.04 3.53 -0.16
CA VAL A 111 8.02 3.28 1.29
C VAL A 111 9.45 3.06 1.76
N THR A 112 9.84 3.77 2.81
CA THR A 112 11.19 3.63 3.37
C THR A 112 11.40 2.23 3.96
N ALA A 113 12.65 1.83 4.07
CA ALA A 113 13.03 0.55 4.66
C ALA A 113 12.48 0.40 6.08
N VAL A 114 12.18 -0.83 6.47
CA VAL A 114 11.76 -1.15 7.83
C VAL A 114 12.88 -1.89 8.56
N GLU A 115 13.02 -1.61 9.85
CA GLU A 115 14.03 -2.22 10.71
C GLU A 115 13.39 -2.72 12.00
N PRO A 116 13.93 -3.79 12.62
CA PRO A 116 13.42 -4.22 13.91
C PRO A 116 13.64 -3.16 15.00
N LEU A 117 12.64 -2.95 15.84
CA LEU A 117 12.80 -2.18 17.07
C LEU A 117 13.58 -2.98 18.11
N ILE A 118 13.27 -4.28 18.22
CA ILE A 118 13.94 -5.23 19.09
C ILE A 118 14.54 -6.31 18.20
N ALA A 119 15.87 -6.44 18.22
CA ALA A 119 16.62 -7.22 17.25
C ALA A 119 16.23 -8.70 17.15
N ASP A 120 15.87 -9.32 18.28
CA ASP A 120 15.67 -10.77 18.35
C ASP A 120 14.20 -11.19 18.23
N LEU A 121 13.31 -10.25 17.96
CA LEU A 121 11.88 -10.53 17.83
C LEU A 121 11.46 -10.45 16.35
N PRO A 122 10.42 -11.22 15.96
CA PRO A 122 9.89 -11.11 14.60
C PRO A 122 9.50 -9.67 14.26
N ALA A 123 9.90 -9.22 13.09
CA ALA A 123 9.66 -7.87 12.63
C ALA A 123 9.13 -7.91 11.20
N TYR A 124 7.95 -7.35 10.97
CA TYR A 124 7.34 -7.40 9.64
C TYR A 124 6.25 -6.35 9.46
N ARG A 125 5.93 -6.15 8.19
CA ARG A 125 4.84 -5.28 7.73
C ARG A 125 4.01 -6.06 6.72
N ASP A 126 2.72 -6.21 7.03
CA ASP A 126 1.75 -6.86 6.14
C ASP A 126 0.83 -5.81 5.55
N VAL A 127 0.71 -5.81 4.24
CA VAL A 127 -0.18 -4.89 3.52
C VAL A 127 -0.99 -5.62 2.47
N LEU A 128 -2.18 -5.06 2.20
CA LEU A 128 -2.98 -5.39 1.04
C LEU A 128 -2.82 -4.27 0.03
N VAL A 129 -2.49 -4.62 -1.20
CA VAL A 129 -2.37 -3.65 -2.30
C VAL A 129 -3.41 -3.99 -3.35
N VAL A 130 -4.25 -3.02 -3.67
CA VAL A 130 -5.29 -3.16 -4.69
C VAL A 130 -5.02 -2.14 -5.78
N THR A 131 -4.87 -2.60 -7.01
CA THR A 131 -4.65 -1.71 -8.15
C THR A 131 -5.88 -1.71 -9.05
N PHE A 132 -6.22 -0.52 -9.51
CA PHE A 132 -7.32 -0.29 -10.46
C PHE A 132 -6.76 0.32 -11.72
N ARG A 133 -6.95 -0.37 -12.83
CA ARG A 133 -6.54 0.09 -14.15
C ARG A 133 -7.76 0.11 -15.07
N LYS A 134 -7.91 1.18 -15.84
CA LYS A 134 -8.97 1.29 -16.84
C LYS A 134 -8.88 0.13 -17.84
N ALA A 135 -9.98 -0.54 -18.00
CA ALA A 135 -10.04 -1.67 -18.94
C ALA A 135 -10.23 -1.20 -20.38
#